data_e8902b6a08bac02b9e958d6912d492a9
#
_entry.id   e8902b6a08bac02b9e958d6912d492a9
#
_cell.length_a   1.000
_cell.length_b   1.000
_cell.length_c   1.000
_cell.angle_alpha   90.00
_cell.angle_beta   90.00
_cell.angle_gamma   90.00
#
_symmetry.space_group_name_H-M   'P 1'
#
loop_
_entity.id
_entity.type
_entity.pdbx_description
1 polymer ?
#
loop_
_entity_poly.entity_id
_entity_poly.type
_entity_poly.pdbx_seq_one_letter_code
_entity_poly.pdbx_strand_id
1 'polypeptide(L)'
;MDWALWFREECRAKGIKDIIFCGDWHHNRSEISVNTLQVSADILDLFKEFNLIAITGNHDIYYKHRTDVNSLSIFRNRHNVTVLEQYQTMEAFDKKLSFCPWNTPTSVIEESDVVFGHFEIETFKMNAFKVCEEGVSIKDLLKKSSLIISGHFHTRHEKQFSAGTILYVGNPFHMDFGDAGNTKGYHIL
;
A
#
# COMPACT_ATOMS: atom_id res chain seq x y z
N MET A 1 -5.82 1.68 17.94
CA MET A 1 -6.07 3.14 17.95
C MET A 1 -4.83 3.95 18.29
N ASP A 2 -4.02 3.54 19.25
CA ASP A 2 -2.82 4.28 19.73
C ASP A 2 -1.80 4.56 18.64
N TRP A 3 -1.54 3.57 17.75
CA TRP A 3 -0.67 3.76 16.60
C TRP A 3 -1.19 4.87 15.66
N ALA A 4 -2.49 4.91 15.38
CA ALA A 4 -3.08 5.91 14.50
C ALA A 4 -3.02 7.32 15.10
N LEU A 5 -3.21 7.45 16.40
CA LEU A 5 -3.01 8.71 17.13
C LEU A 5 -1.57 9.18 17.05
N TRP A 6 -0.63 8.31 17.34
CA TRP A 6 0.80 8.60 17.22
C TRP A 6 1.17 9.00 15.79
N PHE A 7 0.72 8.24 14.77
CA PHE A 7 1.03 8.53 13.38
C PHE A 7 0.47 9.88 12.91
N ARG A 8 -0.75 10.24 13.35
CA ARG A 8 -1.32 11.56 13.09
C ARG A 8 -0.42 12.68 13.62
N GLU A 9 0.04 12.57 14.87
CA GLU A 9 0.90 13.60 15.48
C GLU A 9 2.28 13.66 14.78
N GLU A 10 2.82 12.52 14.35
CA GLU A 10 4.03 12.46 13.53
C GLU A 10 3.85 13.19 12.19
N CYS A 11 2.74 12.95 11.50
CA CYS A 11 2.42 13.65 10.26
C CYS A 11 2.31 15.15 10.46
N ARG A 12 1.63 15.59 11.53
CA ARG A 12 1.50 17.00 11.89
C ARG A 12 2.86 17.65 12.16
N ALA A 13 3.68 17.01 12.99
CA ALA A 13 4.99 17.50 13.37
C ALA A 13 5.94 17.65 12.17
N LYS A 14 5.77 16.83 11.16
CA LYS A 14 6.57 16.83 9.93
C LYS A 14 5.92 17.62 8.78
N GLY A 15 4.75 18.20 8.98
CA GLY A 15 4.03 18.96 7.95
C GLY A 15 3.51 18.11 6.79
N ILE A 16 3.37 16.79 6.98
CA ILE A 16 2.82 15.88 5.99
C ILE A 16 1.35 16.22 5.74
N LYS A 17 0.94 16.23 4.48
CA LYS A 17 -0.45 16.48 4.05
C LYS A 17 -1.05 15.31 3.30
N ASP A 18 -0.21 14.50 2.66
CA ASP A 18 -0.62 13.44 1.78
C ASP A 18 -0.12 12.11 2.30
N ILE A 19 -1.01 11.12 2.36
CA ILE A 19 -0.73 9.77 2.83
C ILE A 19 -1.07 8.81 1.70
N ILE A 20 -0.12 7.94 1.34
CA ILE A 20 -0.35 6.87 0.39
C ILE A 20 -0.38 5.55 1.14
N PHE A 21 -1.48 4.83 1.00
CA PHE A 21 -1.70 3.52 1.58
C PHE A 21 -1.63 2.44 0.50
N CYS A 22 -0.66 1.54 0.63
CA CYS A 22 -0.32 0.57 -0.40
C CYS A 22 -1.11 -0.76 -0.32
N GLY A 23 -2.39 -0.71 0.09
CA GLY A 23 -3.30 -1.86 0.07
C GLY A 23 -3.35 -2.69 1.33
N ASP A 24 -4.35 -3.58 1.41
CA ASP A 24 -4.65 -4.45 2.56
C ASP A 24 -5.02 -3.67 3.83
N TRP A 25 -6.01 -2.79 3.70
CA TRP A 25 -6.60 -2.08 4.84
C TRP A 25 -7.32 -3.03 5.79
N HIS A 26 -8.03 -4.01 5.23
CA HIS A 26 -8.69 -5.05 5.99
C HIS A 26 -8.01 -6.41 5.77
N HIS A 27 -7.94 -7.23 6.82
CA HIS A 27 -7.32 -8.55 6.73
C HIS A 27 -8.24 -9.59 6.07
N ASN A 28 -9.55 -9.55 6.35
CA ASN A 28 -10.51 -10.50 5.83
C ASN A 28 -11.26 -9.95 4.63
N ARG A 29 -11.20 -10.69 3.50
CA ARG A 29 -11.85 -10.28 2.26
C ARG A 29 -13.36 -10.56 2.20
N SER A 30 -13.84 -11.58 2.92
CA SER A 30 -15.24 -12.04 2.83
C SER A 30 -16.14 -11.47 3.90
N GLU A 31 -15.58 -11.12 5.06
CA GLU A 31 -16.34 -10.65 6.21
C GLU A 31 -15.54 -9.57 6.95
N ILE A 32 -16.23 -8.51 7.35
CA ILE A 32 -15.65 -7.47 8.21
C ILE A 32 -16.57 -7.31 9.40
N SER A 33 -16.05 -7.50 10.60
CA SER A 33 -16.83 -7.31 11.81
C SER A 33 -17.25 -5.85 11.97
N VAL A 34 -18.39 -5.63 12.63
CA VAL A 34 -18.88 -4.27 12.94
C VAL A 34 -17.84 -3.47 13.73
N ASN A 35 -17.13 -4.13 14.66
CA ASN A 35 -16.05 -3.48 15.42
C ASN A 35 -14.90 -3.04 14.50
N THR A 36 -14.49 -3.87 13.55
CA THR A 36 -13.44 -3.51 12.57
C THR A 36 -13.87 -2.32 11.70
N LEU A 37 -15.13 -2.32 11.24
CA LEU A 37 -15.66 -1.21 10.47
C LEU A 37 -15.70 0.10 11.28
N GLN A 38 -16.13 0.03 12.56
CA GLN A 38 -16.13 1.19 13.44
C GLN A 38 -14.71 1.75 13.64
N VAL A 39 -13.74 0.88 13.95
CA VAL A 39 -12.34 1.29 14.11
C VAL A 39 -11.79 1.91 12.82
N SER A 40 -12.13 1.35 11.65
CA SER A 40 -11.73 1.90 10.36
C SER A 40 -12.31 3.30 10.14
N ALA A 41 -13.59 3.49 10.46
CA ALA A 41 -14.26 4.80 10.37
C ALA A 41 -13.59 5.83 11.32
N ASP A 42 -13.31 5.43 12.56
CA ASP A 42 -12.66 6.29 13.57
C ASP A 42 -11.23 6.70 13.14
N ILE A 43 -10.47 5.79 12.52
CA ILE A 43 -9.14 6.09 11.97
C ILE A 43 -9.24 7.09 10.82
N LEU A 44 -10.21 6.91 9.91
CA LEU A 44 -10.41 7.85 8.81
C LEU A 44 -10.90 9.22 9.29
N ASP A 45 -11.69 9.28 10.34
CA ASP A 45 -12.07 10.54 10.99
C ASP A 45 -10.88 11.22 11.66
N LEU A 46 -9.99 10.43 12.26
CA LEU A 46 -8.74 10.91 12.83
C LEU A 46 -7.81 11.52 11.77
N PHE A 47 -7.85 10.97 10.54
CA PHE A 47 -7.00 11.41 9.41
C PHE A 47 -7.70 12.41 8.48
N LYS A 48 -8.85 12.97 8.86
CA LYS A 48 -9.65 13.87 8.01
C LYS A 48 -8.93 15.13 7.50
N GLU A 49 -7.83 15.50 8.14
CA GLU A 49 -6.99 16.66 7.77
C GLU A 49 -5.94 16.34 6.72
N PHE A 50 -5.73 15.06 6.40
CA PHE A 50 -4.79 14.59 5.39
C PHE A 50 -5.52 14.09 4.15
N ASN A 51 -4.89 14.22 3.00
CA ASN A 51 -5.33 13.56 1.79
C ASN A 51 -4.85 12.10 1.83
N LEU A 52 -5.75 11.15 1.84
CA LEU A 52 -5.45 9.73 1.84
C LEU A 52 -5.72 9.13 0.46
N ILE A 53 -4.68 8.64 -0.20
CA ILE A 53 -4.80 7.82 -1.41
C ILE A 53 -4.59 6.37 -1.00
N ALA A 54 -5.58 5.52 -1.19
CA ALA A 54 -5.53 4.10 -0.86
C ALA A 54 -5.72 3.26 -2.12
N ILE A 55 -4.73 2.44 -2.46
CA ILE A 55 -4.90 1.39 -3.48
C ILE A 55 -5.49 0.14 -2.83
N THR A 56 -6.24 -0.66 -3.59
CA THR A 56 -6.77 -1.93 -3.08
C THR A 56 -5.71 -3.02 -3.13
N GLY A 57 -5.55 -3.73 -2.01
CA GLY A 57 -4.75 -4.94 -1.90
C GLY A 57 -5.57 -6.21 -2.13
N ASN A 58 -4.92 -7.37 -2.06
CA ASN A 58 -5.57 -8.66 -2.27
C ASN A 58 -6.53 -9.06 -1.14
N HIS A 59 -6.34 -8.53 0.07
CA HIS A 59 -7.25 -8.74 1.19
C HIS A 59 -8.43 -7.75 1.21
N ASP A 60 -8.34 -6.65 0.49
CA ASP A 60 -9.45 -5.70 0.37
C ASP A 60 -10.53 -6.17 -0.62
N ILE A 61 -10.17 -6.97 -1.64
CA ILE A 61 -11.09 -7.40 -2.71
C ILE A 61 -11.81 -8.70 -2.36
N TYR A 62 -13.11 -8.78 -2.67
CA TYR A 62 -13.89 -9.99 -2.44
C TYR A 62 -13.55 -11.09 -3.44
N TYR A 63 -13.58 -10.80 -4.74
CA TYR A 63 -13.24 -11.72 -5.81
C TYR A 63 -11.74 -11.66 -6.13
N LYS A 64 -11.09 -12.81 -6.34
CA LYS A 64 -9.64 -12.88 -6.60
C LYS A 64 -9.15 -12.05 -7.79
N HIS A 65 -10.02 -11.85 -8.79
CA HIS A 65 -9.67 -11.25 -10.09
C HIS A 65 -10.46 -9.98 -10.42
N ARG A 66 -11.25 -9.45 -9.46
CA ARG A 66 -12.05 -8.25 -9.66
C ARG A 66 -11.86 -7.31 -8.46
N THR A 67 -11.58 -6.06 -8.74
CA THR A 67 -11.30 -5.04 -7.71
C THR A 67 -12.51 -4.14 -7.40
N ASP A 68 -13.58 -4.22 -8.20
CA ASP A 68 -14.80 -3.41 -8.09
C ASP A 68 -15.65 -3.72 -6.85
N VAL A 69 -15.52 -4.94 -6.29
CA VAL A 69 -16.15 -5.31 -5.02
C VAL A 69 -15.06 -5.42 -3.96
N ASN A 70 -14.92 -4.40 -3.16
CA ASN A 70 -13.87 -4.31 -2.15
C ASN A 70 -14.35 -3.60 -0.88
N SER A 71 -13.63 -3.83 0.20
CA SER A 71 -13.95 -3.32 1.52
C SER A 71 -13.74 -1.81 1.69
N LEU A 72 -12.91 -1.20 0.84
CA LEU A 72 -12.65 0.24 0.89
C LEU A 72 -13.73 1.07 0.20
N SER A 73 -14.57 0.43 -0.62
CA SER A 73 -15.64 1.11 -1.38
C SER A 73 -16.62 1.89 -0.51
N ILE A 74 -16.83 1.47 0.74
CA ILE A 74 -17.69 2.16 1.71
C ILE A 74 -17.15 3.52 2.15
N PHE A 75 -15.87 3.78 1.91
CA PHE A 75 -15.19 5.03 2.29
C PHE A 75 -15.04 6.03 1.14
N ARG A 76 -15.44 5.69 -0.10
CA ARG A 76 -15.28 6.54 -1.31
C ARG A 76 -15.88 7.95 -1.18
N ASN A 77 -16.93 8.09 -0.40
CA ASN A 77 -17.64 9.37 -0.25
C ASN A 77 -17.02 10.30 0.79
N ARG A 78 -15.89 9.94 1.39
CA ARG A 78 -15.15 10.83 2.27
C ARG A 78 -14.33 11.80 1.44
N HIS A 79 -14.46 13.10 1.69
CA HIS A 79 -13.85 14.17 0.89
C HIS A 79 -12.32 14.13 0.82
N ASN A 80 -11.69 13.51 1.80
CA ASN A 80 -10.23 13.39 1.92
C ASN A 80 -9.69 12.00 1.57
N VAL A 81 -10.53 11.07 1.10
CA VAL A 81 -10.15 9.70 0.79
C VAL A 81 -10.36 9.42 -0.69
N THR A 82 -9.29 9.04 -1.36
CA THR A 82 -9.32 8.56 -2.74
C THR A 82 -9.02 7.07 -2.75
N VAL A 83 -10.00 6.25 -3.10
CA VAL A 83 -9.84 4.80 -3.23
C VAL A 83 -9.58 4.47 -4.70
N LEU A 84 -8.42 3.88 -4.97
CA LEU A 84 -8.01 3.47 -6.31
C LEU A 84 -8.14 1.95 -6.45
N GLU A 85 -9.06 1.54 -7.32
CA GLU A 85 -9.41 0.14 -7.57
C GLU A 85 -8.82 -0.37 -8.87
N GLN A 86 -8.40 0.53 -9.73
CA GLN A 86 -7.78 0.25 -11.02
C GLN A 86 -6.52 1.08 -11.16
N TYR A 87 -5.65 0.63 -12.06
CA TYR A 87 -4.45 1.38 -12.42
C TYR A 87 -4.78 2.83 -12.79
N GLN A 88 -4.02 3.75 -12.25
CA GLN A 88 -4.15 5.18 -12.53
C GLN A 88 -2.80 5.89 -12.41
N THR A 89 -2.60 6.92 -13.21
CA THR A 89 -1.49 7.88 -13.08
C THR A 89 -2.00 9.21 -12.53
N MET A 90 -1.16 9.90 -11.79
CA MET A 90 -1.41 11.26 -11.29
C MET A 90 -0.14 12.09 -11.40
N GLU A 91 -0.29 13.36 -11.76
CA GLU A 91 0.78 14.35 -11.64
C GLU A 91 0.66 15.03 -10.27
N ALA A 92 1.66 14.88 -9.43
CA ALA A 92 1.74 15.53 -8.12
C ALA A 92 3.20 15.73 -7.71
N PHE A 93 3.50 16.81 -7.00
CA PHE A 93 4.86 17.12 -6.50
C PHE A 93 5.91 17.22 -7.61
N ASP A 94 5.53 17.75 -8.78
CA ASP A 94 6.35 17.79 -10.01
C ASP A 94 6.84 16.42 -10.47
N LYS A 95 6.06 15.37 -10.17
CA LYS A 95 6.33 13.97 -10.47
C LYS A 95 5.13 13.30 -11.09
N LYS A 96 5.39 12.38 -12.00
CA LYS A 96 4.39 11.43 -12.49
C LYS A 96 4.38 10.22 -11.56
N LEU A 97 3.26 9.98 -10.92
CA LEU A 97 3.05 8.86 -10.00
C LEU A 97 2.12 7.83 -10.62
N SER A 98 2.49 6.56 -10.57
CA SER A 98 1.64 5.44 -10.96
C SER A 98 1.12 4.70 -9.73
N PHE A 99 -0.17 4.42 -9.72
CA PHE A 99 -0.85 3.67 -8.65
C PHE A 99 -1.38 2.35 -9.21
N CYS A 100 -0.90 1.27 -8.65
CA CYS A 100 -1.12 -0.08 -9.14
C CYS A 100 -1.79 -0.95 -8.06
N PRO A 101 -3.13 -0.96 -7.99
CA PRO A 101 -3.86 -1.90 -7.14
C PRO A 101 -3.52 -3.36 -7.46
N TRP A 102 -3.92 -4.27 -6.58
CA TRP A 102 -3.75 -5.72 -6.80
C TRP A 102 -4.20 -6.16 -8.19
N ASN A 103 -3.49 -7.09 -8.78
CA ASN A 103 -3.69 -7.60 -10.15
C ASN A 103 -3.40 -6.60 -11.29
N THR A 104 -2.77 -5.46 -11.05
CA THR A 104 -2.34 -4.58 -12.13
C THR A 104 -1.25 -5.26 -12.96
N PRO A 105 -1.48 -5.56 -14.26
CA PRO A 105 -0.44 -6.14 -15.11
C PRO A 105 0.67 -5.11 -15.39
N THR A 106 1.92 -5.54 -15.40
CA THR A 106 3.04 -4.62 -15.71
C THR A 106 2.97 -4.01 -17.10
N SER A 107 2.28 -4.66 -18.03
CA SER A 107 2.10 -4.17 -19.41
C SER A 107 1.31 -2.87 -19.51
N VAL A 108 0.38 -2.60 -18.57
CA VAL A 108 -0.43 -1.36 -18.58
C VAL A 108 0.22 -0.23 -17.81
N ILE A 109 1.27 -0.49 -17.01
CA ILE A 109 1.96 0.52 -16.23
C ILE A 109 2.76 1.42 -17.18
N GLU A 110 2.53 2.72 -17.11
CA GLU A 110 3.30 3.72 -17.84
C GLU A 110 4.63 4.02 -17.14
N GLU A 111 5.59 4.55 -17.89
CA GLU A 111 6.81 5.09 -17.29
C GLU A 111 6.48 6.27 -16.39
N SER A 112 7.00 6.25 -15.16
CA SER A 112 6.67 7.18 -14.08
C SER A 112 7.86 7.44 -13.18
N ASP A 113 7.87 8.55 -12.45
CA ASP A 113 8.92 8.84 -11.47
C ASP A 113 8.85 7.86 -10.28
N VAL A 114 7.63 7.54 -9.83
CA VAL A 114 7.40 6.58 -8.75
C VAL A 114 6.22 5.67 -9.09
N VAL A 115 6.37 4.39 -8.82
CA VAL A 115 5.27 3.42 -8.89
C VAL A 115 4.91 2.97 -7.48
N PHE A 116 3.68 3.22 -7.06
CA PHE A 116 3.08 2.66 -5.85
C PHE A 116 2.23 1.46 -6.23
N GLY A 117 2.45 0.33 -5.56
CA GLY A 117 1.74 -0.88 -5.92
C GLY A 117 1.42 -1.79 -4.73
N HIS A 118 0.62 -2.81 -5.04
CA HIS A 118 0.39 -3.94 -4.17
C HIS A 118 0.77 -5.21 -4.92
N PHE A 119 2.07 -5.46 -4.98
CA PHE A 119 2.65 -6.49 -5.84
C PHE A 119 3.16 -7.69 -5.06
N GLU A 120 3.08 -8.85 -5.68
CA GLU A 120 3.87 -10.03 -5.34
C GLU A 120 5.08 -10.07 -6.28
N ILE A 121 6.28 -9.70 -5.79
CA ILE A 121 7.47 -9.53 -6.62
C ILE A 121 8.43 -10.69 -6.37
N GLU A 122 8.94 -11.28 -7.45
CA GLU A 122 9.91 -12.37 -7.41
C GLU A 122 11.14 -12.04 -6.54
N THR A 123 11.71 -13.05 -5.90
CA THR A 123 12.92 -12.98 -5.07
C THR A 123 12.82 -12.20 -3.76
N PHE A 124 11.71 -11.53 -3.48
CA PHE A 124 11.49 -10.88 -2.18
C PHE A 124 11.00 -11.87 -1.13
N LYS A 125 11.32 -11.62 0.14
CA LYS A 125 10.85 -12.43 1.25
C LYS A 125 9.37 -12.15 1.51
N MET A 126 8.55 -13.19 1.45
CA MET A 126 7.14 -13.14 1.84
C MET A 126 7.02 -13.08 3.37
N ASN A 127 7.89 -13.82 4.06
CA ASN A 127 8.02 -13.88 5.52
C ASN A 127 9.44 -14.37 5.90
N ALA A 128 9.68 -14.68 7.17
CA ALA A 128 10.98 -15.12 7.67
C ALA A 128 11.50 -16.41 6.97
N PHE A 129 10.62 -17.26 6.42
CA PHE A 129 10.94 -18.59 5.93
C PHE A 129 10.73 -18.78 4.43
N LYS A 130 9.96 -17.92 3.78
CA LYS A 130 9.55 -18.10 2.39
C LYS A 130 9.94 -16.90 1.52
N VAL A 131 10.55 -17.21 0.37
CA VAL A 131 10.84 -16.25 -0.70
C VAL A 131 9.78 -16.42 -1.80
N CYS A 132 9.36 -15.34 -2.42
CA CYS A 132 8.50 -15.36 -3.58
C CYS A 132 9.29 -15.88 -4.78
N GLU A 133 8.93 -17.07 -5.26
CA GLU A 133 9.60 -17.72 -6.40
C GLU A 133 8.94 -17.31 -7.72
N GLU A 134 7.62 -17.14 -7.71
CA GLU A 134 6.81 -16.75 -8.86
C GLU A 134 6.09 -15.44 -8.52
N GLY A 135 6.24 -14.41 -9.36
CA GLY A 135 5.63 -13.12 -9.11
C GLY A 135 5.93 -12.14 -10.24
N VAL A 136 5.67 -10.89 -9.98
CA VAL A 136 5.97 -9.82 -10.93
C VAL A 136 7.49 -9.69 -11.10
N SER A 137 7.94 -9.62 -12.34
CA SER A 137 9.36 -9.51 -12.66
C SER A 137 9.94 -8.17 -12.22
N ILE A 138 11.03 -8.21 -11.43
CA ILE A 138 11.84 -7.06 -11.05
C ILE A 138 12.24 -6.23 -12.27
N LYS A 139 12.73 -6.91 -13.33
CA LYS A 139 13.17 -6.26 -14.56
C LYS A 139 12.04 -5.49 -15.23
N ASP A 140 10.82 -6.03 -15.25
CA ASP A 140 9.70 -5.37 -15.91
C ASP A 140 9.17 -4.19 -15.10
N LEU A 141 9.19 -4.26 -13.77
CA LEU A 141 8.87 -3.12 -12.92
C LEU A 141 9.92 -1.99 -13.06
N LEU A 142 11.20 -2.32 -13.03
CA LEU A 142 12.28 -1.32 -13.13
C LEU A 142 12.41 -0.67 -14.51
N LYS A 143 11.76 -1.21 -15.55
CA LYS A 143 11.55 -0.50 -16.82
C LYS A 143 10.50 0.63 -16.71
N LYS A 144 9.62 0.56 -15.69
CA LYS A 144 8.52 1.49 -15.52
C LYS A 144 8.88 2.67 -14.61
N SER A 145 9.74 2.44 -13.62
CA SER A 145 10.24 3.47 -12.71
C SER A 145 11.53 3.03 -12.05
N SER A 146 12.39 3.98 -11.72
CA SER A 146 13.56 3.75 -10.88
C SER A 146 13.22 3.64 -9.39
N LEU A 147 11.98 3.93 -8.99
CA LEU A 147 11.51 3.78 -7.61
C LEU A 147 10.14 3.08 -7.57
N ILE A 148 10.15 1.86 -7.07
CA ILE A 148 8.96 1.05 -6.87
C ILE A 148 8.70 0.90 -5.37
N ILE A 149 7.50 1.28 -4.91
CA ILE A 149 7.08 1.16 -3.52
C ILE A 149 5.85 0.26 -3.47
N SER A 150 5.94 -0.83 -2.72
CA SER A 150 4.88 -1.84 -2.69
C SER A 150 4.43 -2.18 -1.26
N GLY A 151 3.14 -2.39 -1.10
CA GLY A 151 2.55 -3.17 -0.01
C GLY A 151 2.64 -4.67 -0.29
N HIS A 152 1.79 -5.46 0.33
CA HIS A 152 1.63 -6.91 0.27
C HIS A 152 2.49 -7.70 1.26
N PHE A 153 3.82 -7.61 1.21
CA PHE A 153 4.65 -8.34 2.18
C PHE A 153 4.78 -7.55 3.49
N HIS A 154 4.58 -8.24 4.62
CA HIS A 154 4.50 -7.61 5.94
C HIS A 154 5.85 -7.16 6.50
N THR A 155 6.95 -7.73 5.99
CA THR A 155 8.30 -7.33 6.38
C THR A 155 8.77 -6.19 5.50
N ARG A 156 9.26 -5.10 6.11
CA ARG A 156 9.96 -4.05 5.36
C ARG A 156 11.18 -4.65 4.68
N HIS A 157 11.30 -4.43 3.39
CA HIS A 157 12.39 -4.97 2.61
C HIS A 157 12.75 -4.02 1.46
N GLU A 158 14.00 -3.60 1.40
CA GLU A 158 14.53 -2.74 0.35
C GLU A 158 15.63 -3.45 -0.40
N LYS A 159 15.56 -3.40 -1.72
CA LYS A 159 16.61 -3.88 -2.62
C LYS A 159 16.99 -2.81 -3.62
N GLN A 160 18.27 -2.55 -3.75
CA GLN A 160 18.85 -1.66 -4.75
C GLN A 160 19.39 -2.47 -5.93
N PHE A 161 19.10 -2.01 -7.13
CA PHE A 161 19.54 -2.57 -8.41
C PHE A 161 20.20 -1.46 -9.22
N SER A 162 20.94 -1.81 -10.26
CA SER A 162 21.53 -0.82 -11.17
C SER A 162 20.49 0.08 -11.85
N ALA A 163 19.27 -0.41 -12.05
CA ALA A 163 18.16 0.32 -12.69
C ALA A 163 17.26 1.09 -11.69
N GLY A 164 17.43 0.90 -10.39
CA GLY A 164 16.59 1.58 -9.39
C GLY A 164 16.42 0.79 -8.09
N THR A 165 15.43 1.20 -7.30
CA THR A 165 15.15 0.64 -5.98
C THR A 165 13.72 0.09 -5.91
N ILE A 166 13.57 -1.06 -5.27
CA ILE A 166 12.27 -1.63 -4.91
C ILE A 166 12.17 -1.71 -3.40
N LEU A 167 11.13 -1.10 -2.86
CA LEU A 167 10.84 -1.03 -1.43
C LEU A 167 9.49 -1.66 -1.12
N TYR A 168 9.47 -2.67 -0.25
CA TYR A 168 8.26 -3.08 0.47
C TYR A 168 8.14 -2.27 1.76
N VAL A 169 7.02 -1.59 1.92
CA VAL A 169 6.79 -0.73 3.10
C VAL A 169 6.62 -1.54 4.39
N GLY A 170 6.19 -2.80 4.27
CA GLY A 170 5.81 -3.63 5.40
C GLY A 170 4.49 -3.18 6.05
N ASN A 171 4.05 -3.89 7.09
CA ASN A 171 2.94 -3.43 7.90
C ASN A 171 3.41 -2.41 8.96
N PRO A 172 2.55 -1.47 9.36
CA PRO A 172 2.94 -0.33 10.20
C PRO A 172 3.18 -0.70 11.66
N PHE A 173 2.65 -1.84 12.12
CA PHE A 173 2.81 -2.38 13.48
C PHE A 173 2.86 -3.91 13.44
N HIS A 174 3.27 -4.55 14.53
CA HIS A 174 3.30 -6.01 14.63
C HIS A 174 1.89 -6.59 14.63
N MET A 175 1.61 -7.50 13.71
CA MET A 175 0.31 -8.16 13.56
C MET A 175 0.27 -9.51 14.28
N ASP A 176 1.40 -10.22 14.27
CA ASP A 176 1.55 -11.54 14.88
C ASP A 176 2.99 -11.81 15.35
N PHE A 177 3.24 -13.00 15.88
CA PHE A 177 4.57 -13.42 16.33
C PHE A 177 5.59 -13.54 15.18
N GLY A 178 5.16 -13.72 13.94
CA GLY A 178 6.04 -13.74 12.77
C GLY A 178 6.68 -12.39 12.47
N ASP A 179 6.10 -11.33 12.99
CA ASP A 179 6.63 -9.98 12.88
C ASP A 179 7.69 -9.64 13.95
N ALA A 180 7.94 -10.53 14.91
CA ALA A 180 8.86 -10.28 16.00
C ALA A 180 10.28 -9.97 15.49
N GLY A 181 10.84 -8.85 15.96
CA GLY A 181 12.16 -8.36 15.54
C GLY A 181 12.17 -7.59 14.22
N ASN A 182 11.06 -7.50 13.49
CA ASN A 182 10.97 -6.67 12.28
C ASN A 182 10.79 -5.19 12.65
N THR A 183 11.50 -4.30 11.96
CA THR A 183 11.25 -2.86 12.05
C THR A 183 9.93 -2.52 11.40
N LYS A 184 9.06 -1.83 12.12
CA LYS A 184 7.74 -1.38 11.68
C LYS A 184 7.69 0.15 11.65
N GLY A 185 6.78 0.70 10.85
CA GLY A 185 6.64 2.15 10.75
C GLY A 185 6.05 2.61 9.42
N TYR A 186 6.50 3.75 8.97
CA TYR A 186 6.09 4.40 7.73
C TYR A 186 7.32 4.97 7.01
N HIS A 187 7.14 5.40 5.77
CA HIS A 187 8.18 6.03 4.95
C HIS A 187 7.77 7.47 4.61
N ILE A 188 8.75 8.34 4.51
CA ILE A 188 8.60 9.71 4.00
C ILE A 188 9.36 9.79 2.68
N LEU A 189 8.74 10.36 1.68
CA LEU A 189 9.29 10.58 0.34
C LEU A 189 9.49 12.05 0.08
#